data_a4b708b68266d146243c7a9cf1d21090
#
_entry.id   a4b708b68266d146243c7a9cf1d21090
#
_cell.length_a   1.000
_cell.length_b   1.000
_cell.length_c   1.000
_cell.angle_alpha   90.00
_cell.angle_beta   90.00
_cell.angle_gamma   90.00
#
_symmetry.space_group_name_H-M   'P 1'
#
loop_
_entity.id
_entity.type
_entity.pdbx_description
1 polymer ?
#
loop_
_entity_poly.entity_id
_entity_poly.type
_entity_poly.pdbx_seq_one_letter_code
_entity_poly.pdbx_strand_id
1 'polypeptide(L)'
;MTKDVTLGQLLRPRQSRIAWLVLLIALVLTVIAWRFSIILVADRTEAHFKTQSLQLKTAIEERLLNYEQVLAGSAGLFAVADLVGRDDWRLYVNKLDINRYYPGIQGIGYTARVEGDDVVSFVKRIREQGLPDYLVNPAGIRAEYHPIVFLEPSTQRNRRAYGYDAFGDPAHRIAMEAARDTGEATMTGKVVLVQEEVDDEQAGFLMYFPVYEGDSVPQIMAERRSRLRGFVFSAFRVNNLMDGIVGLISPFLDVRIYDSDVAIKDALMYGSNLGSLDDDYTFEMSQKVT
;
A
#
# COMPACT_ATOMS: atom_id res chain seq x y z
N MET A 1 -60.52 -61.37 34.79
CA MET A 1 -61.25 -60.60 33.78
C MET A 1 -60.47 -59.39 33.45
N THR A 2 -59.57 -59.51 32.53
CA THR A 2 -58.69 -58.43 31.99
C THR A 2 -59.33 -57.91 30.72
N LYS A 3 -59.73 -56.63 30.72
CA LYS A 3 -60.18 -55.94 29.51
C LYS A 3 -59.00 -55.53 28.66
N ASP A 4 -58.86 -56.17 27.51
CA ASP A 4 -57.96 -55.70 26.44
C ASP A 4 -58.52 -54.41 25.87
N VAL A 5 -57.80 -53.30 26.14
CA VAL A 5 -58.03 -52.00 25.48
C VAL A 5 -57.32 -52.02 24.17
N THR A 6 -58.02 -52.30 23.08
CA THR A 6 -57.50 -52.25 21.72
C THR A 6 -57.17 -50.83 21.34
N LEU A 7 -55.88 -50.57 21.01
CA LEU A 7 -55.31 -49.31 20.57
C LEU A 7 -55.87 -48.74 19.22
N GLY A 8 -56.88 -49.41 18.68
CA GLY A 8 -57.46 -49.14 17.36
C GLY A 8 -58.56 -48.08 17.27
N GLN A 9 -58.96 -47.42 18.38
CA GLN A 9 -60.16 -46.52 18.42
C GLN A 9 -59.80 -45.02 18.57
N LEU A 10 -58.53 -44.58 18.46
CA LEU A 10 -58.08 -43.19 18.74
C LEU A 10 -57.93 -42.27 17.55
N LEU A 11 -58.20 -42.71 16.33
CA LEU A 11 -58.11 -41.82 15.17
C LEU A 11 -59.37 -41.82 14.33
N ARG A 12 -60.37 -40.99 14.68
CA ARG A 12 -61.49 -40.66 13.79
C ARG A 12 -60.91 -40.08 12.49
N PRO A 13 -61.31 -40.55 11.29
CA PRO A 13 -60.70 -40.20 10.02
C PRO A 13 -60.77 -38.67 9.69
N ARG A 14 -61.65 -37.96 10.33
CA ARG A 14 -61.87 -36.52 10.20
C ARG A 14 -60.84 -35.71 11.02
N GLN A 15 -60.36 -36.18 12.15
CA GLN A 15 -59.32 -35.56 12.99
C GLN A 15 -57.91 -35.77 12.39
N SER A 16 -57.69 -36.90 11.76
CA SER A 16 -56.46 -37.20 11.02
C SER A 16 -56.25 -36.21 9.85
N ARG A 17 -57.30 -35.89 9.09
CA ARG A 17 -57.20 -34.92 7.97
C ARG A 17 -56.87 -33.51 8.44
N ILE A 18 -57.42 -33.04 9.55
CA ILE A 18 -57.12 -31.75 10.15
C ILE A 18 -55.65 -31.72 10.62
N ALA A 19 -55.21 -32.79 11.29
CA ALA A 19 -53.81 -32.88 11.74
C ALA A 19 -52.80 -32.85 10.58
N TRP A 20 -53.08 -33.52 9.46
CA TRP A 20 -52.25 -33.48 8.25
C TRP A 20 -52.26 -32.09 7.58
N LEU A 21 -53.44 -31.41 7.60
CA LEU A 21 -53.52 -30.06 7.04
C LEU A 21 -52.74 -29.04 7.88
N VAL A 22 -52.81 -29.15 9.21
CA VAL A 22 -51.99 -28.32 10.11
C VAL A 22 -50.50 -28.59 9.92
N LEU A 23 -50.10 -29.87 9.80
CA LEU A 23 -48.73 -30.26 9.54
C LEU A 23 -48.23 -29.68 8.20
N LEU A 24 -49.03 -29.77 7.14
CA LEU A 24 -48.71 -29.22 5.83
C LEU A 24 -48.52 -27.69 5.88
N ILE A 25 -49.44 -26.98 6.53
CA ILE A 25 -49.33 -25.51 6.70
C ILE A 25 -48.09 -25.17 7.51
N ALA A 26 -47.79 -25.86 8.59
CA ALA A 26 -46.59 -25.63 9.38
C ALA A 26 -45.30 -25.87 8.55
N LEU A 27 -45.27 -26.94 7.74
CA LEU A 27 -44.15 -27.22 6.86
C LEU A 27 -43.96 -26.11 5.81
N VAL A 28 -45.03 -25.68 5.16
CA VAL A 28 -44.99 -24.59 4.17
C VAL A 28 -44.49 -23.29 4.80
N LEU A 29 -45.00 -22.93 5.98
CA LEU A 29 -44.55 -21.75 6.71
C LEU A 29 -43.08 -21.85 7.10
N THR A 30 -42.62 -23.03 7.52
CA THR A 30 -41.21 -23.28 7.82
C THR A 30 -40.30 -23.09 6.58
N VAL A 31 -40.72 -23.64 5.42
CA VAL A 31 -39.99 -23.47 4.17
C VAL A 31 -39.95 -22.01 3.72
N ILE A 32 -41.08 -21.30 3.84
CA ILE A 32 -41.14 -19.86 3.53
C ILE A 32 -40.19 -19.05 4.45
N ALA A 33 -40.26 -19.30 5.75
CA ALA A 33 -39.39 -18.62 6.73
C ALA A 33 -37.92 -18.92 6.48
N TRP A 34 -37.60 -20.18 6.17
CA TRP A 34 -36.23 -20.58 5.80
C TRP A 34 -35.71 -19.88 4.53
N ARG A 35 -36.52 -19.86 3.46
CA ARG A 35 -36.18 -19.14 2.22
C ARG A 35 -36.00 -17.64 2.47
N PHE A 36 -36.88 -17.04 3.24
CA PHE A 36 -36.80 -15.62 3.60
C PHE A 36 -35.54 -15.31 4.42
N SER A 37 -35.20 -16.20 5.37
CA SER A 37 -33.99 -16.07 6.19
C SER A 37 -32.70 -16.12 5.35
N ILE A 38 -32.61 -17.05 4.39
CA ILE A 38 -31.45 -17.17 3.50
C ILE A 38 -31.27 -15.88 2.67
N ILE A 39 -32.34 -15.36 2.07
CA ILE A 39 -32.28 -14.14 1.26
C ILE A 39 -31.82 -12.95 2.12
N LEU A 40 -32.41 -12.78 3.30
CA LEU A 40 -32.09 -11.67 4.21
C LEU A 40 -30.64 -11.73 4.71
N VAL A 41 -30.12 -12.93 4.98
CA VAL A 41 -28.73 -13.11 5.41
C VAL A 41 -27.78 -12.80 4.25
N ALA A 42 -28.07 -13.27 3.03
CA ALA A 42 -27.26 -13.01 1.86
C ALA A 42 -27.15 -11.51 1.56
N ASP A 43 -28.27 -10.78 1.55
CA ASP A 43 -28.31 -9.33 1.31
C ASP A 43 -27.50 -8.55 2.36
N ARG A 44 -27.59 -8.95 3.62
CA ARG A 44 -26.82 -8.32 4.71
C ARG A 44 -25.33 -8.59 4.59
N THR A 45 -24.96 -9.79 4.21
CA THR A 45 -23.55 -10.19 4.05
C THR A 45 -22.92 -9.44 2.88
N GLU A 46 -23.62 -9.31 1.74
CA GLU A 46 -23.15 -8.53 0.61
C GLU A 46 -23.00 -7.04 0.96
N ALA A 47 -23.97 -6.44 1.62
CA ALA A 47 -23.90 -5.05 2.05
C ALA A 47 -22.72 -4.81 3.02
N HIS A 48 -22.48 -5.75 3.94
CA HIS A 48 -21.37 -5.69 4.88
C HIS A 48 -20.02 -5.81 4.16
N PHE A 49 -19.88 -6.76 3.23
CA PHE A 49 -18.72 -6.91 2.39
C PHE A 49 -18.40 -5.64 1.60
N LYS A 50 -19.39 -5.03 0.92
CA LYS A 50 -19.23 -3.76 0.21
C LYS A 50 -18.72 -2.65 1.12
N THR A 51 -19.32 -2.54 2.31
CA THR A 51 -18.93 -1.51 3.27
C THR A 51 -17.48 -1.68 3.72
N GLN A 52 -17.09 -2.90 4.07
CA GLN A 52 -15.71 -3.20 4.49
C GLN A 52 -14.70 -2.98 3.37
N SER A 53 -15.03 -3.36 2.12
CA SER A 53 -14.18 -3.14 0.96
C SER A 53 -13.97 -1.65 0.67
N LEU A 54 -15.02 -0.83 0.80
CA LEU A 54 -14.92 0.62 0.69
C LEU A 54 -14.10 1.24 1.81
N GLN A 55 -14.30 0.80 3.06
CA GLN A 55 -13.51 1.25 4.20
C GLN A 55 -12.02 0.94 4.02
N LEU A 56 -11.71 -0.27 3.52
CA LEU A 56 -10.33 -0.65 3.23
C LEU A 56 -9.70 0.24 2.16
N LYS A 57 -10.41 0.48 1.05
CA LYS A 57 -9.94 1.40 0.01
C LYS A 57 -9.64 2.77 0.59
N THR A 58 -10.61 3.37 1.30
CA THR A 58 -10.45 4.69 1.92
C THR A 58 -9.27 4.72 2.89
N ALA A 59 -9.08 3.68 3.69
CA ALA A 59 -7.96 3.61 4.63
C ALA A 59 -6.59 3.54 3.92
N ILE A 60 -6.51 2.86 2.77
CA ILE A 60 -5.29 2.84 1.94
C ILE A 60 -5.03 4.24 1.37
N GLU A 61 -6.04 4.89 0.78
CA GLU A 61 -5.92 6.23 0.19
C GLU A 61 -5.52 7.28 1.23
N GLU A 62 -6.17 7.30 2.40
CA GLU A 62 -5.81 8.18 3.52
C GLU A 62 -4.37 7.94 4.01
N ARG A 63 -3.94 6.68 4.03
CA ARG A 63 -2.58 6.33 4.43
C ARG A 63 -1.55 6.85 3.43
N LEU A 64 -1.80 6.69 2.12
CA LEU A 64 -0.93 7.21 1.07
C LEU A 64 -0.86 8.75 1.11
N LEU A 65 -2.01 9.42 1.29
CA LEU A 65 -2.05 10.88 1.45
C LEU A 65 -1.23 11.35 2.66
N ASN A 66 -1.30 10.65 3.79
CA ASN A 66 -0.48 10.99 4.96
C ASN A 66 1.03 10.86 4.66
N TYR A 67 1.42 9.87 3.86
CA TYR A 67 2.82 9.71 3.45
C TYR A 67 3.28 10.81 2.50
N GLU A 68 2.42 11.19 1.56
CA GLU A 68 2.67 12.35 0.70
C GLU A 68 2.91 13.63 1.52
N GLN A 69 2.07 13.88 2.53
CA GLN A 69 2.22 15.05 3.42
C GLN A 69 3.55 15.02 4.19
N VAL A 70 4.00 13.84 4.63
CA VAL A 70 5.31 13.69 5.27
C VAL A 70 6.45 14.01 4.31
N LEU A 71 6.36 13.55 3.06
CA LEU A 71 7.38 13.86 2.04
C LEU A 71 7.38 15.34 1.68
N ALA A 72 6.20 15.96 1.52
CA ALA A 72 6.07 17.40 1.28
C ALA A 72 6.68 18.22 2.44
N GLY A 73 6.39 17.84 3.68
CA GLY A 73 7.01 18.45 4.86
C GLY A 73 8.52 18.27 4.90
N SER A 74 9.02 17.10 4.49
CA SER A 74 10.45 16.81 4.40
C SER A 74 11.12 17.63 3.28
N ALA A 75 10.44 17.84 2.16
CA ALA A 75 10.91 18.71 1.08
C ALA A 75 10.98 20.18 1.52
N GLY A 76 10.05 20.60 2.39
CA GLY A 76 10.04 21.95 2.99
C GLY A 76 11.33 22.27 3.76
N LEU A 77 12.05 21.28 4.28
CA LEU A 77 13.34 21.51 4.94
C LEU A 77 14.36 22.14 3.99
N PHE A 78 14.34 21.77 2.71
CA PHE A 78 15.23 22.35 1.69
C PHE A 78 14.82 23.76 1.23
N ALA A 79 13.59 24.18 1.52
CA ALA A 79 13.13 25.53 1.23
C ALA A 79 13.55 26.53 2.31
N VAL A 80 13.67 26.07 3.58
CA VAL A 80 14.03 26.95 4.72
C VAL A 80 15.51 26.94 5.08
N ALA A 81 16.27 25.96 4.59
CA ALA A 81 17.71 25.82 4.84
C ALA A 81 18.49 25.91 3.53
N ASP A 82 19.48 26.83 3.47
CA ASP A 82 20.36 26.95 2.29
C ASP A 82 21.13 25.66 2.02
N LEU A 83 21.52 24.95 3.09
CA LEU A 83 22.21 23.68 3.03
C LEU A 83 21.66 22.74 4.12
N VAL A 84 21.06 21.63 3.68
CA VAL A 84 20.65 20.55 4.58
C VAL A 84 21.81 19.59 4.75
N GLY A 85 22.32 19.50 5.99
CA GLY A 85 23.38 18.56 6.35
C GLY A 85 22.83 17.17 6.67
N ARG A 86 23.72 16.17 6.67
CA ARG A 86 23.34 14.78 7.03
C ARG A 86 22.79 14.66 8.45
N ASP A 87 23.35 15.41 9.39
CA ASP A 87 22.92 15.40 10.80
C ASP A 87 21.56 16.08 10.95
N ASP A 88 21.30 17.16 10.22
CA ASP A 88 20.01 17.85 10.21
C ASP A 88 18.91 16.92 9.66
N TRP A 89 19.20 16.25 8.54
CA TRP A 89 18.30 15.26 7.95
C TRP A 89 17.99 14.12 8.91
N ARG A 90 19.01 13.53 9.53
CA ARG A 90 18.86 12.46 10.51
C ARG A 90 18.02 12.92 11.72
N LEU A 91 18.31 14.10 12.25
CA LEU A 91 17.56 14.65 13.39
C LEU A 91 16.09 14.86 13.02
N TYR A 92 15.81 15.40 11.84
CA TYR A 92 14.46 15.62 11.34
C TYR A 92 13.71 14.30 11.20
N VAL A 93 14.24 13.32 10.48
CA VAL A 93 13.57 12.03 10.27
C VAL A 93 13.38 11.25 11.59
N ASN A 94 14.35 11.32 12.51
CA ASN A 94 14.20 10.73 13.84
C ASN A 94 13.04 11.37 14.62
N LYS A 95 12.78 12.68 14.45
CA LYS A 95 11.65 13.36 15.09
C LYS A 95 10.29 12.97 14.50
N LEU A 96 10.24 12.52 13.26
CA LEU A 96 9.01 11.97 12.66
C LEU A 96 8.61 10.64 13.29
N ASP A 97 9.54 9.89 13.92
CA ASP A 97 9.31 8.57 14.52
C ASP A 97 8.54 7.63 13.55
N ILE A 98 9.13 7.46 12.35
CA ILE A 98 8.47 6.77 11.23
C ILE A 98 8.04 5.35 11.56
N ASN A 99 8.80 4.63 12.39
CA ASN A 99 8.47 3.26 12.79
C ASN A 99 7.17 3.19 13.61
N ARG A 100 6.86 4.24 14.35
CA ARG A 100 5.68 4.30 15.22
C ARG A 100 4.44 4.80 14.47
N TYR A 101 4.60 5.85 13.67
CA TYR A 101 3.46 6.57 13.09
C TYR A 101 3.20 6.26 11.63
N TYR A 102 4.21 5.72 10.91
CA TYR A 102 4.15 5.51 9.47
C TYR A 102 4.56 4.07 9.08
N PRO A 103 3.77 3.05 9.50
CA PRO A 103 4.09 1.66 9.21
C PRO A 103 4.16 1.42 7.70
N GLY A 104 5.10 0.58 7.27
CA GLY A 104 5.38 0.33 5.85
C GLY A 104 6.53 1.16 5.28
N ILE A 105 6.80 2.36 5.83
CA ILE A 105 7.98 3.15 5.45
C ILE A 105 9.26 2.43 5.92
N GLN A 106 10.16 2.14 4.98
CA GLN A 106 11.48 1.58 5.28
C GLN A 106 12.52 2.68 5.57
N GLY A 107 12.28 3.86 5.04
CA GLY A 107 13.12 5.02 5.24
C GLY A 107 12.65 6.20 4.41
N ILE A 108 13.04 7.39 4.84
CA ILE A 108 12.87 8.64 4.11
C ILE A 108 14.25 9.12 3.68
N GLY A 109 14.40 9.41 2.39
CA GLY A 109 15.67 9.79 1.80
C GLY A 109 15.58 11.00 0.88
N TYR A 110 16.74 11.42 0.41
CA TYR A 110 16.88 12.48 -0.59
C TYR A 110 17.85 12.05 -1.68
N THR A 111 17.44 12.25 -2.94
CA THR A 111 18.31 12.13 -4.11
C THR A 111 18.67 13.52 -4.60
N ALA A 112 19.94 13.77 -4.89
CA ALA A 112 20.37 15.03 -5.47
C ALA A 112 20.41 14.95 -7.00
N ARG A 113 19.92 15.98 -7.69
CA ARG A 113 20.14 16.13 -9.12
C ARG A 113 21.61 16.48 -9.38
N VAL A 114 22.26 15.72 -10.24
CA VAL A 114 23.66 15.91 -10.59
C VAL A 114 23.80 15.82 -12.11
N GLU A 115 24.33 16.86 -12.73
CA GLU A 115 24.65 16.84 -14.17
C GLU A 115 25.83 15.93 -14.45
N GLY A 116 25.86 15.33 -15.65
CA GLY A 116 26.86 14.32 -15.99
C GLY A 116 28.30 14.77 -15.79
N ASP A 117 28.62 16.01 -16.16
CA ASP A 117 29.96 16.58 -16.04
C ASP A 117 30.39 16.82 -14.58
N ASP A 118 29.43 16.93 -13.66
CA ASP A 118 29.65 17.25 -12.26
C ASP A 118 29.74 16.02 -11.33
N VAL A 119 29.46 14.82 -11.83
CA VAL A 119 29.38 13.62 -10.99
C VAL A 119 30.69 13.32 -10.22
N VAL A 120 31.82 13.56 -10.80
CA VAL A 120 33.15 13.31 -10.15
C VAL A 120 33.36 14.26 -8.98
N SER A 121 33.08 15.54 -9.18
CA SER A 121 33.18 16.56 -8.14
C SER A 121 32.17 16.37 -7.03
N PHE A 122 30.97 15.94 -7.40
CA PHE A 122 29.89 15.58 -6.47
C PHE A 122 30.32 14.43 -5.57
N VAL A 123 30.79 13.31 -6.13
CA VAL A 123 31.26 12.14 -5.36
C VAL A 123 32.38 12.54 -4.38
N LYS A 124 33.34 13.35 -4.81
CA LYS A 124 34.41 13.84 -3.95
C LYS A 124 33.83 14.60 -2.74
N ARG A 125 32.92 15.53 -2.99
CA ARG A 125 32.27 16.32 -1.93
C ARG A 125 31.49 15.45 -0.91
N ILE A 126 30.75 14.44 -1.40
CA ILE A 126 30.02 13.53 -0.50
C ILE A 126 30.96 12.69 0.36
N ARG A 127 32.11 12.26 -0.18
CA ARG A 127 33.15 11.56 0.59
C ARG A 127 33.74 12.42 1.69
N GLU A 128 34.01 13.68 1.41
CA GLU A 128 34.51 14.67 2.38
C GLU A 128 33.44 14.95 3.51
N GLN A 129 32.17 14.75 3.22
CA GLN A 129 31.06 14.89 4.16
C GLN A 129 30.82 13.62 5.02
N GLY A 130 31.77 12.69 5.09
CA GLY A 130 31.74 11.55 6.00
C GLY A 130 31.26 10.22 5.39
N LEU A 131 31.20 10.10 4.07
CA LEU A 131 30.95 8.84 3.36
C LEU A 131 32.17 8.49 2.45
N PRO A 132 33.29 8.02 3.02
CA PRO A 132 34.53 7.83 2.24
C PRO A 132 34.38 6.83 1.08
N ASP A 133 33.47 5.84 1.21
CA ASP A 133 33.23 4.79 0.23
C ASP A 133 32.09 5.12 -0.75
N TYR A 134 31.57 6.36 -0.74
CA TYR A 134 30.46 6.74 -1.58
C TYR A 134 30.82 6.64 -3.07
N LEU A 135 29.95 5.96 -3.83
CA LEU A 135 30.05 5.78 -5.28
C LEU A 135 28.66 5.90 -5.88
N VAL A 136 28.55 6.50 -7.06
CA VAL A 136 27.31 6.46 -7.85
C VAL A 136 27.22 5.11 -8.57
N ASN A 137 26.13 4.40 -8.36
CA ASN A 137 25.89 3.09 -8.96
C ASN A 137 24.43 2.97 -9.48
N PRO A 138 24.17 2.21 -10.56
CA PRO A 138 25.16 1.52 -11.37
C PRO A 138 26.08 2.48 -12.12
N ALA A 139 27.32 2.05 -12.35
CA ALA A 139 28.28 2.82 -13.15
C ALA A 139 27.77 3.05 -14.58
N GLY A 140 28.17 4.14 -15.20
CA GLY A 140 27.80 4.48 -16.57
C GLY A 140 27.84 5.99 -16.79
N ILE A 141 27.90 6.41 -18.06
CA ILE A 141 27.85 7.83 -18.42
C ILE A 141 26.41 8.20 -18.76
N ARG A 142 25.89 9.22 -18.08
CA ARG A 142 24.55 9.77 -18.27
C ARG A 142 24.62 11.29 -18.28
N ALA A 143 23.64 11.91 -18.92
CA ALA A 143 23.52 13.37 -18.91
C ALA A 143 23.14 13.91 -17.53
N GLU A 144 22.33 13.11 -16.80
CA GLU A 144 21.79 13.48 -15.49
C GLU A 144 21.75 12.24 -14.58
N TYR A 145 22.05 12.43 -13.30
CA TYR A 145 22.00 11.41 -12.25
C TYR A 145 21.16 11.90 -11.08
N HIS A 146 20.55 10.97 -10.35
CA HIS A 146 19.84 11.22 -9.10
C HIS A 146 20.27 10.23 -8.00
N PRO A 147 21.54 10.28 -7.57
CA PRO A 147 22.04 9.38 -6.56
C PRO A 147 21.44 9.67 -5.18
N ILE A 148 21.19 8.62 -4.41
CA ILE A 148 20.74 8.73 -3.02
C ILE A 148 21.86 9.29 -2.14
N VAL A 149 21.59 10.45 -1.52
CA VAL A 149 22.52 11.16 -0.61
C VAL A 149 22.17 10.92 0.85
N PHE A 150 20.90 11.03 1.16
CA PHE A 150 20.38 10.79 2.50
C PHE A 150 19.37 9.65 2.49
N LEU A 151 19.38 8.82 3.55
CA LEU A 151 18.36 7.82 3.81
C LEU A 151 18.37 7.45 5.30
N GLU A 152 17.29 7.76 5.99
CA GLU A 152 17.14 7.50 7.41
C GLU A 152 15.86 6.67 7.70
N PRO A 153 15.90 5.80 8.69
CA PRO A 153 16.99 5.53 9.62
C PRO A 153 18.20 4.87 8.94
N SER A 154 19.42 5.22 9.36
CA SER A 154 20.67 4.69 8.78
C SER A 154 20.96 3.26 9.27
N THR A 155 20.05 2.33 8.96
CA THR A 155 20.24 0.89 9.20
C THR A 155 21.28 0.30 8.24
N GLN A 156 21.78 -0.90 8.55
CA GLN A 156 22.67 -1.62 7.64
C GLN A 156 22.00 -1.85 6.26
N ARG A 157 20.72 -2.14 6.25
CA ARG A 157 19.89 -2.32 5.04
C ARG A 157 19.85 -1.02 4.23
N ASN A 158 19.47 0.09 4.82
CA ASN A 158 19.35 1.38 4.12
C ASN A 158 20.68 1.94 3.62
N ARG A 159 21.79 1.66 4.32
CA ARG A 159 23.12 2.10 3.86
C ARG A 159 23.55 1.50 2.52
N ARG A 160 23.00 0.35 2.11
CA ARG A 160 23.28 -0.25 0.80
C ARG A 160 22.76 0.60 -0.36
N ALA A 161 21.76 1.45 -0.12
CA ALA A 161 21.17 2.31 -1.13
C ALA A 161 21.95 3.62 -1.36
N TYR A 162 22.91 3.96 -0.51
CA TYR A 162 23.69 5.19 -0.75
C TYR A 162 24.41 5.14 -2.10
N GLY A 163 24.26 6.21 -2.85
CA GLY A 163 24.85 6.33 -4.18
C GLY A 163 24.08 5.62 -5.29
N TYR A 164 23.02 4.87 -4.97
CA TYR A 164 22.17 4.30 -6.01
C TYR A 164 21.52 5.43 -6.83
N ASP A 165 21.76 5.40 -8.15
CA ASP A 165 21.17 6.35 -9.10
C ASP A 165 19.79 5.85 -9.54
N ALA A 166 18.77 6.30 -8.83
CA ALA A 166 17.39 5.91 -9.09
C ALA A 166 16.94 6.28 -10.51
N PHE A 167 17.45 7.38 -11.07
CA PHE A 167 17.09 7.83 -12.42
C PHE A 167 17.62 6.92 -13.54
N GLY A 168 18.59 6.08 -13.23
CA GLY A 168 19.11 5.04 -14.13
C GLY A 168 18.12 3.91 -14.40
N ASP A 169 17.16 3.67 -13.47
CA ASP A 169 16.13 2.65 -13.59
C ASP A 169 14.85 3.22 -14.24
N PRO A 170 14.32 2.58 -15.30
CA PRO A 170 13.11 3.08 -15.99
C PRO A 170 11.88 3.22 -15.09
N ALA A 171 11.65 2.30 -14.14
CA ALA A 171 10.48 2.35 -13.26
C ALA A 171 10.53 3.57 -12.33
N HIS A 172 11.72 3.82 -11.76
CA HIS A 172 11.96 4.99 -10.92
C HIS A 172 11.89 6.28 -11.74
N ARG A 173 12.55 6.31 -12.91
CA ARG A 173 12.61 7.49 -13.78
C ARG A 173 11.23 7.99 -14.19
N ILE A 174 10.31 7.10 -14.59
CA ILE A 174 8.94 7.46 -14.96
C ILE A 174 8.26 8.21 -13.81
N ALA A 175 8.34 7.70 -12.59
CA ALA A 175 7.74 8.34 -11.43
C ALA A 175 8.42 9.68 -11.09
N MET A 176 9.75 9.74 -11.16
CA MET A 176 10.51 10.97 -10.89
C MET A 176 10.23 12.07 -11.92
N GLU A 177 10.13 11.72 -13.20
CA GLU A 177 9.76 12.66 -14.26
C GLU A 177 8.33 13.17 -14.09
N ALA A 178 7.40 12.31 -13.75
CA ALA A 178 6.02 12.70 -13.46
C ALA A 178 5.96 13.62 -12.22
N ALA A 179 6.62 13.28 -11.13
CA ALA A 179 6.70 14.14 -9.93
C ALA A 179 7.31 15.51 -10.26
N ARG A 180 8.45 15.55 -11.00
CA ARG A 180 9.08 16.78 -11.44
C ARG A 180 8.12 17.65 -12.26
N ASP A 181 7.41 17.06 -13.20
CA ASP A 181 6.62 17.80 -14.18
C ASP A 181 5.24 18.24 -13.63
N THR A 182 4.69 17.51 -12.65
CA THR A 182 3.43 17.89 -11.94
C THR A 182 3.68 18.81 -10.74
N GLY A 183 4.79 18.62 -10.05
CA GLY A 183 5.06 19.28 -8.76
C GLY A 183 4.42 18.57 -7.57
N GLU A 184 3.88 17.38 -7.79
CA GLU A 184 3.15 16.56 -6.81
C GLU A 184 3.89 15.26 -6.53
N ALA A 185 3.50 14.54 -5.48
CA ALA A 185 4.03 13.22 -5.22
C ALA A 185 3.63 12.23 -6.32
N THR A 186 4.53 11.32 -6.66
CA THR A 186 4.25 10.25 -7.62
C THR A 186 4.88 8.95 -7.14
N MET A 187 4.16 7.86 -7.31
CA MET A 187 4.61 6.52 -6.95
C MET A 187 5.20 5.77 -8.15
N THR A 188 6.20 4.94 -7.90
CA THR A 188 6.61 3.93 -8.87
C THR A 188 5.55 2.82 -8.94
N GLY A 189 5.54 2.07 -10.02
CA GLY A 189 4.96 0.74 -10.01
C GLY A 189 5.70 -0.21 -9.06
N LYS A 190 5.36 -1.51 -9.15
CA LYS A 190 6.02 -2.57 -8.40
C LYS A 190 7.52 -2.62 -8.67
N VAL A 191 8.32 -2.54 -7.62
CA VAL A 191 9.78 -2.70 -7.67
C VAL A 191 10.25 -3.64 -6.58
N VAL A 192 11.49 -4.16 -6.74
CA VAL A 192 12.24 -4.76 -5.64
C VAL A 192 13.17 -3.69 -5.10
N LEU A 193 13.09 -3.42 -3.79
CA LEU A 193 13.88 -2.37 -3.19
C LEU A 193 15.37 -2.76 -3.16
N VAL A 194 16.25 -1.83 -3.50
CA VAL A 194 17.72 -2.04 -3.51
C VAL A 194 18.24 -2.46 -2.12
N GLN A 195 17.51 -2.11 -1.08
CA GLN A 195 17.83 -2.49 0.30
C GLN A 195 17.47 -3.94 0.63
N GLU A 196 16.66 -4.65 -0.18
CA GLU A 196 16.20 -6.01 0.15
C GLU A 196 17.35 -7.01 0.23
N GLU A 197 17.16 -8.01 1.08
CA GLU A 197 18.01 -9.20 1.16
C GLU A 197 17.36 -10.32 0.36
N VAL A 198 18.16 -11.16 -0.28
CA VAL A 198 17.68 -12.23 -1.17
C VAL A 198 16.68 -13.16 -0.48
N ASP A 199 16.86 -13.37 0.84
CA ASP A 199 16.01 -14.28 1.64
C ASP A 199 14.73 -13.59 2.21
N ASP A 200 14.60 -12.26 2.06
CA ASP A 200 13.47 -11.48 2.60
C ASP A 200 12.93 -10.48 1.56
N GLU A 201 12.98 -10.89 0.28
CA GLU A 201 12.52 -10.08 -0.84
C GLU A 201 11.00 -10.03 -0.90
N GLN A 202 10.46 -8.82 -0.96
CA GLN A 202 9.02 -8.61 -1.17
C GLN A 202 8.77 -7.44 -2.13
N ALA A 203 7.55 -7.39 -2.65
CA ALA A 203 7.14 -6.25 -3.47
C ALA A 203 7.23 -4.94 -2.69
N GLY A 204 7.77 -3.94 -3.36
CA GLY A 204 7.86 -2.58 -2.85
C GLY A 204 7.43 -1.57 -3.90
N PHE A 205 7.32 -0.33 -3.48
CA PHE A 205 7.21 0.84 -4.34
C PHE A 205 7.92 2.02 -3.67
N LEU A 206 8.23 3.05 -4.44
CA LEU A 206 8.74 4.30 -3.91
C LEU A 206 7.76 5.42 -4.24
N MET A 207 7.70 6.40 -3.33
CA MET A 207 7.00 7.66 -3.56
C MET A 207 8.04 8.77 -3.62
N TYR A 208 8.02 9.58 -4.67
CA TYR A 208 8.92 10.69 -4.92
C TYR A 208 8.16 12.00 -4.81
N PHE A 209 8.73 12.97 -4.09
CA PHE A 209 8.25 14.34 -4.01
C PHE A 209 9.38 15.29 -4.48
N PRO A 210 9.13 16.18 -5.47
CA PRO A 210 10.17 17.00 -6.05
C PRO A 210 10.59 18.15 -5.11
N VAL A 211 11.88 18.46 -5.14
CA VAL A 211 12.48 19.61 -4.44
C VAL A 211 13.01 20.58 -5.48
N TYR A 212 12.54 21.82 -5.44
CA TYR A 212 12.94 22.86 -6.36
C TYR A 212 13.78 23.94 -5.67
N GLU A 213 14.51 24.71 -6.46
CA GLU A 213 15.14 25.95 -6.00
C GLU A 213 14.09 27.00 -5.69
N GLY A 214 14.26 27.69 -4.55
CA GLY A 214 13.35 28.73 -4.05
C GLY A 214 12.33 28.17 -3.07
N ASP A 215 11.35 28.99 -2.74
CA ASP A 215 10.38 28.79 -1.65
C ASP A 215 9.02 28.24 -2.09
N SER A 216 8.82 28.07 -3.40
CA SER A 216 7.55 27.61 -3.96
C SER A 216 7.71 26.70 -5.17
N VAL A 217 6.71 25.87 -5.43
CA VAL A 217 6.65 25.04 -6.63
C VAL A 217 6.47 25.94 -7.87
N PRO A 218 7.35 25.88 -8.87
CA PRO A 218 7.20 26.70 -10.07
C PRO A 218 5.92 26.35 -10.84
N GLN A 219 5.24 27.37 -11.36
CA GLN A 219 3.96 27.18 -12.03
C GLN A 219 4.08 26.57 -13.42
N ILE A 220 5.22 26.79 -14.08
CA ILE A 220 5.47 26.36 -15.47
C ILE A 220 6.36 25.13 -15.44
N MET A 221 5.99 24.10 -16.23
CA MET A 221 6.75 22.84 -16.34
C MET A 221 8.22 23.06 -16.73
N ALA A 222 8.52 24.00 -17.63
CA ALA A 222 9.89 24.30 -18.02
C ALA A 222 10.75 24.82 -16.85
N GLU A 223 10.15 25.64 -15.99
CA GLU A 223 10.80 26.11 -14.75
C GLU A 223 10.96 24.98 -13.75
N ARG A 224 9.98 24.07 -13.60
CA ARG A 224 10.11 22.89 -12.74
C ARG A 224 11.31 22.05 -13.15
N ARG A 225 11.48 21.82 -14.45
CA ARG A 225 12.62 21.06 -14.99
C ARG A 225 13.97 21.75 -14.76
N SER A 226 14.04 23.07 -14.94
CA SER A 226 15.30 23.81 -14.77
C SER A 226 15.67 24.04 -13.31
N ARG A 227 14.67 24.21 -12.41
CA ARG A 227 14.88 24.51 -11.00
C ARG A 227 14.86 23.28 -10.09
N LEU A 228 14.78 22.08 -10.64
CA LEU A 228 14.79 20.85 -9.84
C LEU A 228 16.17 20.68 -9.16
N ARG A 229 16.14 20.50 -7.84
CA ARG A 229 17.33 20.17 -7.02
C ARG A 229 17.48 18.68 -6.76
N GLY A 230 16.38 17.94 -6.78
CA GLY A 230 16.31 16.52 -6.47
C GLY A 230 14.94 16.10 -5.98
N PHE A 231 14.89 14.98 -5.29
CA PHE A 231 13.64 14.43 -4.76
C PHE A 231 13.80 13.96 -3.31
N VAL A 232 12.86 14.32 -2.47
CA VAL A 232 12.61 13.56 -1.25
C VAL A 232 11.83 12.30 -1.65
N PHE A 233 12.19 11.17 -1.08
CA PHE A 233 11.52 9.91 -1.37
C PHE A 233 11.31 9.06 -0.12
N SER A 234 10.35 8.16 -0.22
CA SER A 234 10.18 7.08 0.75
C SER A 234 10.06 5.74 0.04
N ALA A 235 10.69 4.71 0.62
CA ALA A 235 10.62 3.34 0.15
C ALA A 235 9.62 2.56 1.03
N PHE A 236 8.72 1.82 0.39
CA PHE A 236 7.66 1.07 1.05
C PHE A 236 7.77 -0.42 0.77
N ARG A 237 7.63 -1.22 1.82
CA ARG A 237 7.37 -2.65 1.72
C ARG A 237 5.86 -2.89 1.81
N VAL A 238 5.29 -3.45 0.75
CA VAL A 238 3.82 -3.53 0.61
C VAL A 238 3.20 -4.39 1.70
N ASN A 239 3.82 -5.53 2.06
CA ASN A 239 3.30 -6.37 3.14
C ASN A 239 3.23 -5.61 4.46
N ASN A 240 4.31 -4.92 4.84
CA ASN A 240 4.35 -4.15 6.09
C ASN A 240 3.32 -3.01 6.13
N LEU A 241 3.08 -2.38 4.96
CA LEU A 241 2.04 -1.36 4.82
C LEU A 241 0.65 -1.96 5.01
N MET A 242 0.38 -3.06 4.33
CA MET A 242 -0.95 -3.66 4.28
C MET A 242 -1.33 -4.40 5.55
N ASP A 243 -0.38 -5.10 6.19
CA ASP A 243 -0.61 -5.78 7.47
C ASP A 243 -1.11 -4.81 8.54
N GLY A 244 -0.59 -3.57 8.54
CA GLY A 244 -1.05 -2.51 9.44
C GLY A 244 -2.45 -1.96 9.13
N ILE A 245 -2.99 -2.20 7.93
CA ILE A 245 -4.31 -1.71 7.50
C ILE A 245 -5.34 -2.85 7.54
N VAL A 246 -5.04 -3.96 6.89
CA VAL A 246 -5.98 -5.11 6.71
C VAL A 246 -6.31 -5.74 8.06
N GLY A 247 -5.32 -5.96 8.91
CA GLY A 247 -5.53 -6.56 10.23
C GLY A 247 -6.45 -5.75 11.16
N LEU A 248 -6.54 -4.43 10.95
CA LEU A 248 -7.40 -3.54 11.73
C LEU A 248 -8.84 -3.48 11.22
N ILE A 249 -9.04 -3.62 9.90
CA ILE A 249 -10.36 -3.36 9.26
C ILE A 249 -11.17 -4.64 9.14
N SER A 250 -10.58 -5.73 8.67
CA SER A 250 -11.30 -6.99 8.55
C SER A 250 -10.36 -8.19 8.40
N PRO A 251 -10.27 -9.04 9.42
CA PRO A 251 -9.50 -10.28 9.35
C PRO A 251 -10.15 -11.36 8.44
N PHE A 252 -11.34 -11.09 7.90
CA PHE A 252 -12.12 -12.03 7.08
C PHE A 252 -12.13 -11.71 5.59
N LEU A 253 -11.45 -10.62 5.15
CA LEU A 253 -11.31 -10.29 3.74
C LEU A 253 -10.05 -10.92 3.16
N ASP A 254 -10.17 -11.66 2.07
CA ASP A 254 -9.02 -11.96 1.20
C ASP A 254 -8.76 -10.74 0.32
N VAL A 255 -7.63 -10.07 0.58
CA VAL A 255 -7.25 -8.82 -0.09
C VAL A 255 -6.07 -9.10 -1.01
N ARG A 256 -6.19 -8.69 -2.27
CA ARG A 256 -5.10 -8.74 -3.24
C ARG A 256 -4.92 -7.38 -3.88
N ILE A 257 -3.67 -6.94 -3.97
CA ILE A 257 -3.31 -5.67 -4.59
C ILE A 257 -2.41 -5.96 -5.78
N TYR A 258 -2.71 -5.34 -6.91
CA TYR A 258 -1.99 -5.51 -8.15
C TYR A 258 -1.50 -4.14 -8.68
N ASP A 259 -0.31 -4.13 -9.25
CA ASP A 259 0.20 -3.01 -10.05
C ASP A 259 -0.26 -3.16 -11.51
N SER A 260 -1.56 -3.20 -11.69
CA SER A 260 -2.20 -3.37 -13.01
C SER A 260 -3.72 -3.21 -12.88
N ASP A 261 -4.36 -2.79 -13.95
CA ASP A 261 -5.83 -2.78 -14.06
C ASP A 261 -6.41 -4.22 -14.21
N VAL A 262 -5.56 -5.23 -14.38
CA VAL A 262 -5.94 -6.64 -14.52
C VAL A 262 -5.20 -7.47 -13.48
N ALA A 263 -5.92 -8.41 -12.84
CA ALA A 263 -5.37 -9.32 -11.84
C ALA A 263 -4.46 -10.39 -12.50
N ILE A 264 -3.19 -10.05 -12.73
CA ILE A 264 -2.16 -10.96 -13.24
C ILE A 264 -1.10 -11.24 -12.17
N LYS A 265 -0.60 -12.46 -12.15
CA LYS A 265 0.32 -12.94 -11.11
C LYS A 265 1.58 -12.07 -10.98
N ASP A 266 2.15 -11.63 -12.09
CA ASP A 266 3.40 -10.87 -12.09
C ASP A 266 3.21 -9.45 -11.54
N ALA A 267 2.00 -8.90 -11.62
CA ALA A 267 1.64 -7.60 -11.07
C ALA A 267 1.18 -7.67 -9.60
N LEU A 268 1.07 -8.89 -9.00
CA LEU A 268 0.66 -9.02 -7.61
C LEU A 268 1.69 -8.35 -6.69
N MET A 269 1.23 -7.41 -5.88
CA MET A 269 2.04 -6.72 -4.89
C MET A 269 1.78 -7.23 -3.47
N TYR A 270 0.53 -7.58 -3.15
CA TYR A 270 0.10 -8.07 -1.84
C TYR A 270 -1.00 -9.11 -1.97
N GLY A 271 -0.97 -10.12 -1.10
CA GLY A 271 -2.06 -11.07 -0.91
C GLY A 271 -2.15 -11.48 0.55
N SER A 272 -3.31 -11.26 1.18
CA SER A 272 -3.56 -11.80 2.50
C SER A 272 -3.74 -13.31 2.38
N ASN A 273 -2.91 -14.09 3.07
CA ASN A 273 -3.01 -15.56 3.12
C ASN A 273 -4.15 -15.99 4.06
N LEU A 274 -5.38 -15.69 3.68
CA LEU A 274 -6.53 -16.38 4.27
C LEU A 274 -6.58 -17.75 3.60
N GLY A 275 -6.35 -18.83 4.37
CA GLY A 275 -6.45 -20.22 3.90
C GLY A 275 -7.79 -20.40 3.18
N SER A 276 -7.87 -21.38 2.28
CA SER A 276 -9.05 -21.68 1.46
C SER A 276 -10.35 -21.53 2.25
N LEU A 277 -11.03 -20.38 2.06
CA LEU A 277 -12.38 -20.21 2.53
C LEU A 277 -13.26 -21.16 1.70
N ASP A 278 -14.20 -21.84 2.37
CA ASP A 278 -15.20 -22.67 1.70
C ASP A 278 -15.86 -21.86 0.57
N ASP A 279 -15.85 -22.38 -0.64
CA ASP A 279 -16.28 -21.71 -1.89
C ASP A 279 -17.77 -21.29 -1.93
N ASP A 280 -18.55 -21.63 -0.92
CA ASP A 280 -20.01 -21.48 -0.94
C ASP A 280 -20.52 -20.04 -0.83
N TYR A 281 -19.70 -19.06 -0.42
CA TYR A 281 -20.11 -17.63 -0.29
C TYR A 281 -18.95 -16.67 -0.60
N THR A 282 -18.50 -16.61 -1.85
CA THR A 282 -17.50 -15.63 -2.28
C THR A 282 -18.16 -14.43 -2.93
N PHE A 283 -17.89 -13.22 -2.39
CA PHE A 283 -18.15 -11.97 -3.06
C PHE A 283 -16.82 -11.43 -3.56
N GLU A 284 -16.79 -10.94 -4.79
CA GLU A 284 -15.62 -10.29 -5.37
C GLU A 284 -15.91 -8.83 -5.68
N MET A 285 -15.00 -7.94 -5.35
CA MET A 285 -15.05 -6.53 -5.69
C MET A 285 -13.67 -6.07 -6.13
N SER A 286 -13.59 -5.50 -7.33
CA SER A 286 -12.37 -4.83 -7.81
C SER A 286 -12.54 -3.32 -7.68
N GLN A 287 -11.53 -2.63 -7.13
CA GLN A 287 -11.52 -1.18 -6.97
C GLN A 287 -10.14 -0.63 -7.34
N LYS A 288 -10.11 0.53 -7.97
CA LYS A 288 -8.89 1.27 -8.25
C LYS A 288 -8.57 2.18 -7.07
N VAL A 289 -7.31 2.14 -6.60
CA VAL A 289 -6.76 3.11 -5.66
C VAL A 289 -6.13 4.22 -6.49
N THR A 290 -6.53 5.46 -6.26
CA THR A 290 -6.08 6.66 -7.01
C THR A 290 -5.19 7.53 -6.15
#